data_d7bdd5d0f528f47af7b28060441b1a8f
#
_entry.id   d7bdd5d0f528f47af7b28060441b1a8f
#
_cell.length_a   1.000
_cell.length_b   1.000
_cell.length_c   1.000
_cell.angle_alpha   90.00
_cell.angle_beta   90.00
_cell.angle_gamma   90.00
#
_symmetry.space_group_name_H-M   'P 1'
#
loop_
_entity.id
_entity.type
_entity.pdbx_description
1 polymer ?
#
loop_
_entity_poly.entity_id
_entity_poly.type
_entity_poly.pdbx_seq_one_letter_code
_entity_poly.pdbx_strand_id
1 'polypeptide(L)'
;MKLLLRIASAALLIFGTLSTVSAATPAAEMAATDPDRLIVITVADDVRVLQGRVGSTPRGYDGLQRYETSGAARATMKALAGEYHLTQVAEWPIPLLKAHCAVFEIPKESTQAAVLQALKAEPRVRLAQPMGVFETRSETYNDPYVGLQSGFRQLDVADAHGLSRGEGVRVAVIDTGVDVGHPDLANKVIATRDLVGGTAEQFRRDRHGTEVTGVIAALANNHLGIVGVAPGVKLIALKACWQLTDDTDTARCNSFTLAKAISAAIDLKSQVVNLSLGGPSDPLLAQLVETGIQRGIVFVGAASGTGSGFPQDVPGVLAVTASESGASTEHRLHAPGREILTLLPKGHYDFASGSSLAVAHVTGTVALMLAHHPALDAAHIYDLLDRTSAPLVANDSASRSINACAALASIEQPRSNRTASDDMCSPASHPQTARATPERRY
;
A
#
# COMPACT_ATOMS: atom_id res chain seq x y z
N MET A 1 -11.11 36.57 88.20
CA MET A 1 -12.06 36.01 87.21
C MET A 1 -11.28 35.38 86.06
N LYS A 2 -11.42 34.16 85.86
CA LYS A 2 -10.61 33.08 85.25
C LYS A 2 -9.92 33.41 83.92
N LEU A 3 -8.59 33.31 83.93
CA LEU A 3 -7.71 33.28 82.75
C LEU A 3 -7.45 31.84 82.39
N LEU A 4 -7.78 31.40 81.14
CA LEU A 4 -7.49 30.10 80.62
C LEU A 4 -6.38 30.18 79.55
N LEU A 5 -5.25 29.61 79.91
CA LEU A 5 -4.04 29.42 79.09
C LEU A 5 -4.27 28.29 78.14
N ARG A 6 -4.13 28.50 76.82
CA ARG A 6 -4.08 27.47 75.84
C ARG A 6 -2.67 27.35 75.33
N ILE A 7 -2.06 26.18 75.57
CA ILE A 7 -0.78 25.72 75.01
C ILE A 7 -1.10 25.08 73.66
N ALA A 8 -0.55 25.62 72.59
CA ALA A 8 -0.61 25.04 71.23
C ALA A 8 0.66 24.23 70.98
N SER A 9 0.56 22.92 70.98
CA SER A 9 1.63 22.00 70.53
C SER A 9 1.67 21.98 69.01
N ALA A 10 2.75 22.48 68.42
CA ALA A 10 3.05 22.35 67.01
C ALA A 10 3.67 20.96 66.71
N ALA A 11 2.93 20.03 66.10
CA ALA A 11 3.47 18.81 65.59
C ALA A 11 3.99 19.04 64.16
N LEU A 12 5.32 19.01 64.02
CA LEU A 12 6.01 19.09 62.74
C LEU A 12 5.89 17.74 62.01
N LEU A 13 4.95 17.62 61.05
CA LEU A 13 4.84 16.46 60.15
C LEU A 13 5.88 16.62 59.04
N ILE A 14 6.98 15.87 59.15
CA ILE A 14 7.95 15.68 58.05
C ILE A 14 7.33 14.69 57.08
N PHE A 15 6.75 15.17 55.99
CA PHE A 15 6.39 14.35 54.82
C PHE A 15 7.67 14.06 54.06
N GLY A 16 8.29 12.91 54.32
CA GLY A 16 9.29 12.33 53.46
C GLY A 16 8.63 11.84 52.18
N THR A 17 8.85 12.53 51.06
CA THR A 17 8.50 12.04 49.72
C THR A 17 9.41 10.85 49.41
N LEU A 18 8.93 9.64 49.63
CA LEU A 18 9.51 8.47 49.01
C LEU A 18 9.29 8.58 47.47
N SER A 19 10.32 9.08 46.78
CA SER A 19 10.41 8.89 45.32
C SER A 19 10.59 7.41 45.05
N THR A 20 9.51 6.72 44.70
CA THR A 20 9.60 5.38 44.12
C THR A 20 10.25 5.52 42.73
N VAL A 21 11.55 5.26 42.67
CA VAL A 21 12.22 5.01 41.39
C VAL A 21 11.61 3.72 40.84
N SER A 22 10.66 3.86 39.95
CA SER A 22 10.13 2.75 39.19
C SER A 22 11.25 2.28 38.26
N ALA A 23 11.81 1.11 38.56
CA ALA A 23 12.77 0.48 37.65
C ALA A 23 12.09 0.26 36.31
N ALA A 24 12.61 0.84 35.23
CA ALA A 24 12.10 0.61 33.89
C ALA A 24 12.13 -0.89 33.59
N THR A 25 11.08 -1.39 32.96
CA THR A 25 11.07 -2.79 32.51
C THR A 25 12.09 -2.97 31.38
N PRO A 26 12.71 -4.14 31.21
CA PRO A 26 13.68 -4.38 30.11
C PRO A 26 13.15 -4.00 28.74
N ALA A 27 11.85 -4.15 28.50
CA ALA A 27 11.20 -3.73 27.27
C ALA A 27 11.19 -2.22 27.07
N ALA A 28 10.99 -1.43 28.14
CA ALA A 28 11.03 0.03 28.07
C ALA A 28 12.46 0.55 27.89
N GLU A 29 13.45 -0.13 28.45
CA GLU A 29 14.86 0.20 28.28
C GLU A 29 15.34 -0.09 26.84
N MET A 30 14.92 -1.21 26.25
CA MET A 30 15.17 -1.52 24.82
C MET A 30 14.50 -0.51 23.89
N ALA A 31 13.29 -0.03 24.19
CA ALA A 31 12.59 0.95 23.37
C ALA A 31 13.24 2.34 23.39
N ALA A 32 14.05 2.65 24.40
CA ALA A 32 14.77 3.93 24.52
C ALA A 32 16.17 3.89 23.88
N THR A 33 16.66 2.71 23.52
CA THR A 33 18.00 2.52 22.94
C THR A 33 17.90 2.49 21.41
N ASP A 34 18.82 3.17 20.72
CA ASP A 34 18.96 3.15 19.28
C ASP A 34 19.05 1.69 18.75
N PRO A 35 18.12 1.22 17.89
CA PRO A 35 18.14 -0.13 17.36
C PRO A 35 19.44 -0.51 16.66
N ASP A 36 20.13 0.44 16.03
CA ASP A 36 21.41 0.22 15.35
C ASP A 36 22.55 -0.09 16.32
N ARG A 37 22.31 0.11 17.62
CA ARG A 37 23.24 -0.24 18.68
C ARG A 37 22.90 -1.55 19.38
N LEU A 38 21.78 -2.17 19.05
CA LEU A 38 21.32 -3.42 19.65
C LEU A 38 21.55 -4.62 18.74
N ILE A 39 22.04 -5.70 19.33
CA ILE A 39 22.19 -7.00 18.65
C ILE A 39 21.52 -8.09 19.46
N VAL A 40 21.05 -9.12 18.77
CA VAL A 40 20.47 -10.33 19.35
C VAL A 40 21.45 -11.48 19.15
N ILE A 41 21.80 -12.17 20.23
CA ILE A 41 22.67 -13.35 20.21
C ILE A 41 21.92 -14.55 20.76
N THR A 42 22.09 -15.72 20.14
CA THR A 42 21.63 -16.98 20.71
C THR A 42 22.78 -17.97 20.85
N VAL A 43 22.78 -18.71 21.96
CA VAL A 43 23.69 -19.84 22.23
C VAL A 43 22.88 -21.10 22.48
N ALA A 44 23.52 -22.25 22.38
CA ALA A 44 22.87 -23.53 22.73
C ALA A 44 22.49 -23.57 24.21
N ASP A 45 21.27 -24.04 24.49
CA ASP A 45 20.80 -24.23 25.86
C ASP A 45 19.90 -25.46 25.98
N ASP A 46 20.28 -26.36 26.88
CA ASP A 46 19.43 -27.48 27.29
C ASP A 46 18.47 -27.01 28.41
N VAL A 47 17.44 -26.28 27.98
CA VAL A 47 16.45 -25.68 28.85
C VAL A 47 15.77 -26.74 29.71
N ARG A 48 15.80 -26.58 31.02
CA ARG A 48 15.08 -27.44 31.97
C ARG A 48 13.70 -26.88 32.26
N VAL A 49 12.69 -27.74 32.12
CA VAL A 49 11.34 -27.45 32.58
C VAL A 49 11.33 -27.55 34.10
N LEU A 50 11.08 -26.47 34.81
CA LEU A 50 10.83 -26.55 36.24
C LEU A 50 9.48 -27.22 36.48
N GLN A 51 9.50 -28.48 36.93
CA GLN A 51 8.30 -29.11 37.42
C GLN A 51 7.85 -28.37 38.69
N GLY A 52 6.73 -27.67 38.60
CA GLY A 52 6.12 -27.05 39.76
C GLY A 52 5.87 -28.11 40.84
N ARG A 53 6.40 -27.93 42.07
CA ARG A 53 5.98 -28.74 43.22
C ARG A 53 4.45 -28.55 43.37
N VAL A 54 3.73 -29.67 43.29
CA VAL A 54 2.32 -29.72 43.58
C VAL A 54 2.13 -29.39 45.08
N GLY A 55 1.97 -28.11 45.39
CA GLY A 55 1.52 -27.63 46.71
C GLY A 55 0.05 -27.36 46.64
N SER A 56 -0.70 -27.98 47.55
CA SER A 56 -2.15 -27.80 47.68
C SER A 56 -2.52 -26.45 48.20
N THR A 57 -2.65 -25.46 47.33
CA THR A 57 -3.38 -24.21 47.58
C THR A 57 -4.28 -23.88 46.39
N PRO A 58 -5.59 -23.62 46.61
CA PRO A 58 -6.53 -23.38 45.51
C PRO A 58 -6.44 -21.91 45.10
N ARG A 59 -5.48 -21.57 44.28
CA ARG A 59 -5.41 -20.27 43.57
C ARG A 59 -4.86 -20.48 42.17
N GLY A 60 -5.76 -20.37 41.18
CA GLY A 60 -5.49 -19.96 39.81
C GLY A 60 -4.69 -20.95 38.99
N TYR A 61 -5.29 -21.46 37.95
CA TYR A 61 -4.64 -22.09 36.81
C TYR A 61 -3.72 -21.06 36.09
N ASP A 62 -2.60 -20.70 36.70
CA ASP A 62 -1.49 -20.03 36.00
C ASP A 62 -0.49 -21.11 35.62
N GLY A 63 -0.86 -21.92 34.62
CA GLY A 63 -0.03 -22.97 34.04
C GLY A 63 1.03 -22.48 33.07
N LEU A 64 1.68 -21.35 33.34
CA LEU A 64 2.86 -20.96 32.61
C LEU A 64 4.04 -21.82 33.06
N GLN A 65 4.41 -22.78 32.23
CA GLN A 65 5.66 -23.56 32.42
C GLN A 65 6.82 -22.57 32.57
N ARG A 66 7.41 -22.48 33.76
CA ARG A 66 8.59 -21.66 33.98
C ARG A 66 9.78 -22.40 33.42
N TYR A 67 10.40 -21.85 32.38
CA TYR A 67 11.63 -22.33 31.82
C TYR A 67 12.81 -21.62 32.51
N GLU A 68 13.82 -22.35 32.86
CA GLU A 68 15.05 -21.79 33.45
C GLU A 68 16.23 -22.04 32.49
N THR A 69 16.95 -20.96 32.18
CA THR A 69 18.20 -21.03 31.42
C THR A 69 19.26 -21.83 32.19
N SER A 70 19.98 -22.71 31.51
CA SER A 70 21.06 -23.46 32.11
C SER A 70 22.20 -22.54 32.57
N GLY A 71 22.89 -22.94 33.63
CA GLY A 71 24.09 -22.24 34.11
C GLY A 71 25.18 -22.12 33.04
N ALA A 72 25.28 -23.15 32.16
CA ALA A 72 26.24 -23.17 31.06
C ALA A 72 25.94 -22.10 30.01
N ALA A 73 24.66 -21.95 29.59
CA ALA A 73 24.28 -20.94 28.63
C ALA A 73 24.50 -19.52 29.18
N ARG A 74 24.14 -19.27 30.44
CA ARG A 74 24.43 -17.97 31.09
C ARG A 74 25.91 -17.66 31.17
N ALA A 75 26.73 -18.66 31.55
CA ALA A 75 28.18 -18.50 31.61
C ALA A 75 28.76 -18.16 30.21
N THR A 76 28.27 -18.83 29.16
CA THR A 76 28.67 -18.55 27.77
C THR A 76 28.31 -17.13 27.36
N MET A 77 27.08 -16.67 27.64
CA MET A 77 26.64 -15.28 27.33
C MET A 77 27.49 -14.27 28.08
N LYS A 78 27.75 -14.52 29.36
CA LYS A 78 28.61 -13.63 30.18
C LYS A 78 30.04 -13.56 29.64
N ALA A 79 30.61 -14.68 29.20
CA ALA A 79 31.93 -14.72 28.58
C ALA A 79 31.96 -13.90 27.29
N LEU A 80 30.99 -14.12 26.38
CA LEU A 80 30.84 -13.35 25.15
C LEU A 80 30.68 -11.86 25.41
N ALA A 81 29.87 -11.49 26.40
CA ALA A 81 29.71 -10.08 26.79
C ALA A 81 31.04 -9.44 27.22
N GLY A 82 31.84 -10.16 28.01
CA GLY A 82 33.17 -9.69 28.42
C GLY A 82 34.17 -9.58 27.25
N GLU A 83 34.25 -10.61 26.41
CA GLU A 83 35.19 -10.68 25.28
C GLU A 83 34.92 -9.63 24.20
N TYR A 84 33.65 -9.36 23.92
CA TYR A 84 33.22 -8.38 22.90
C TYR A 84 32.80 -7.01 23.48
N HIS A 85 32.99 -6.81 24.78
CA HIS A 85 32.65 -5.59 25.50
C HIS A 85 31.18 -5.17 25.35
N LEU A 86 30.29 -6.18 25.32
CA LEU A 86 28.86 -5.98 25.14
C LEU A 86 28.18 -5.72 26.49
N THR A 87 27.17 -4.84 26.50
CA THR A 87 26.30 -4.61 27.65
C THR A 87 25.00 -5.38 27.50
N GLN A 88 24.72 -6.32 28.39
CA GLN A 88 23.47 -7.09 28.33
C GLN A 88 22.28 -6.24 28.75
N VAL A 89 21.26 -6.18 27.89
CA VAL A 89 20.01 -5.43 28.11
C VAL A 89 18.89 -6.37 28.56
N ALA A 90 18.77 -7.54 27.91
CA ALA A 90 17.72 -8.51 28.23
C ALA A 90 18.18 -9.94 27.91
N GLU A 91 17.53 -10.92 28.53
CA GLU A 91 17.74 -12.33 28.21
C GLU A 91 16.43 -13.12 28.28
N TRP A 92 16.32 -14.19 27.49
CA TRP A 92 15.16 -15.04 27.48
C TRP A 92 15.51 -16.45 26.93
N PRO A 93 15.09 -17.55 27.63
CA PRO A 93 15.25 -18.90 27.10
C PRO A 93 14.22 -19.19 26.01
N ILE A 94 14.64 -19.84 24.92
CA ILE A 94 13.79 -20.30 23.83
C ILE A 94 13.77 -21.82 23.79
N PRO A 95 12.93 -22.50 24.58
CA PRO A 95 12.92 -23.96 24.71
C PRO A 95 12.70 -24.69 23.39
N LEU A 96 11.82 -24.17 22.54
CA LEU A 96 11.51 -24.72 21.21
C LEU A 96 12.74 -24.83 20.32
N LEU A 97 13.69 -23.90 20.46
CA LEU A 97 14.92 -23.87 19.69
C LEU A 97 16.10 -24.49 20.46
N LYS A 98 15.89 -24.95 21.70
CA LYS A 98 16.97 -25.35 22.63
C LYS A 98 18.10 -24.30 22.65
N ALA A 99 17.70 -23.06 22.87
CA ALA A 99 18.58 -21.91 22.81
C ALA A 99 18.30 -20.93 23.96
N HIS A 100 19.35 -20.25 24.40
CA HIS A 100 19.23 -19.03 25.21
C HIS A 100 19.49 -17.81 24.33
N CYS A 101 18.60 -16.85 24.38
CA CYS A 101 18.65 -15.61 23.65
C CYS A 101 18.96 -14.44 24.57
N ALA A 102 19.86 -13.57 24.17
CA ALA A 102 20.11 -12.31 24.88
C ALA A 102 20.23 -11.14 23.90
N VAL A 103 19.82 -9.98 24.37
CA VAL A 103 19.97 -8.69 23.69
C VAL A 103 21.14 -7.95 24.32
N PHE A 104 22.02 -7.43 23.49
CA PHE A 104 23.17 -6.67 23.91
C PHE A 104 23.25 -5.32 23.20
N GLU A 105 23.70 -4.31 23.94
CA GLU A 105 24.16 -3.05 23.37
C GLU A 105 25.66 -3.17 23.05
N ILE A 106 26.03 -2.75 21.83
CA ILE A 106 27.43 -2.74 21.36
C ILE A 106 28.20 -1.55 21.92
N PRO A 107 29.55 -1.63 22.05
CA PRO A 107 30.41 -0.49 22.47
C PRO A 107 30.22 0.72 21.57
N LYS A 108 30.31 1.93 22.15
CA LYS A 108 30.13 3.21 21.43
C LYS A 108 31.08 3.39 20.24
N GLU A 109 32.26 2.83 20.36
CA GLU A 109 33.35 2.93 19.37
C GLU A 109 33.26 1.86 18.27
N SER A 110 32.29 0.94 18.37
CA SER A 110 32.13 -0.18 17.44
C SER A 110 30.92 0.03 16.53
N THR A 111 31.01 -0.47 15.30
CA THR A 111 29.85 -0.57 14.39
C THR A 111 29.15 -1.92 14.56
N GLN A 112 27.81 -1.94 14.42
CA GLN A 112 27.01 -3.15 14.51
C GLN A 112 27.49 -4.22 13.52
N ALA A 113 27.83 -3.82 12.29
CA ALA A 113 28.32 -4.73 11.25
C ALA A 113 29.64 -5.43 11.65
N ALA A 114 30.60 -4.70 12.23
CA ALA A 114 31.88 -5.26 12.65
C ALA A 114 31.72 -6.27 13.80
N VAL A 115 30.89 -5.94 14.80
CA VAL A 115 30.61 -6.84 15.94
C VAL A 115 29.90 -8.10 15.46
N LEU A 116 28.90 -7.97 14.58
CA LEU A 116 28.16 -9.11 14.03
C LEU A 116 29.05 -10.00 13.17
N GLN A 117 29.97 -9.44 12.40
CA GLN A 117 30.94 -10.21 11.62
C GLN A 117 31.85 -11.05 12.53
N ALA A 118 32.36 -10.49 13.62
CA ALA A 118 33.16 -11.20 14.59
C ALA A 118 32.36 -12.31 15.29
N LEU A 119 31.14 -12.04 15.71
CA LEU A 119 30.26 -13.02 16.37
C LEU A 119 29.81 -14.16 15.45
N LYS A 120 29.71 -13.95 14.15
CA LYS A 120 29.40 -15.02 13.16
C LYS A 120 30.51 -16.08 13.06
N ALA A 121 31.75 -15.70 13.36
CA ALA A 121 32.90 -16.62 13.38
C ALA A 121 33.06 -17.36 14.73
N GLU A 122 32.27 -17.01 15.75
CA GLU A 122 32.37 -17.53 17.09
C GLU A 122 31.62 -18.87 17.24
N PRO A 123 32.30 -19.99 17.50
CA PRO A 123 31.67 -21.33 17.54
C PRO A 123 30.60 -21.52 18.62
N ARG A 124 30.64 -20.72 19.69
CA ARG A 124 29.63 -20.74 20.77
C ARG A 124 28.34 -20.08 20.39
N VAL A 125 28.33 -19.21 19.33
CA VAL A 125 27.20 -18.46 18.87
C VAL A 125 26.42 -19.25 17.81
N ARG A 126 25.14 -19.48 18.04
CA ARG A 126 24.26 -20.13 17.05
C ARG A 126 23.70 -19.14 16.05
N LEU A 127 23.35 -17.92 16.51
CA LEU A 127 22.83 -16.83 15.70
C LEU A 127 23.29 -15.51 16.31
N ALA A 128 23.75 -14.59 15.48
CA ALA A 128 23.95 -13.20 15.80
C ALA A 128 23.33 -12.34 14.70
N GLN A 129 22.46 -11.42 15.08
CA GLN A 129 21.73 -10.55 14.14
C GLN A 129 21.50 -9.16 14.73
N PRO A 130 21.22 -8.15 13.89
CA PRO A 130 20.73 -6.85 14.35
C PRO A 130 19.41 -7.00 15.11
N MET A 131 19.08 -6.04 15.97
CA MET A 131 17.74 -5.92 16.53
C MET A 131 16.79 -5.43 15.42
N GLY A 132 15.87 -6.29 14.98
CA GLY A 132 14.81 -5.89 14.07
C GLY A 132 13.74 -5.08 14.79
N VAL A 133 13.39 -3.93 14.23
CA VAL A 133 12.22 -3.15 14.66
C VAL A 133 11.07 -3.47 13.73
N PHE A 134 9.91 -3.79 14.31
CA PHE A 134 8.69 -4.11 13.58
C PHE A 134 7.62 -3.12 14.00
N GLU A 135 7.02 -2.47 13.03
CA GLU A 135 5.92 -1.55 13.25
C GLU A 135 4.58 -2.27 13.02
N THR A 136 3.61 -2.05 13.89
CA THR A 136 2.23 -2.41 13.60
C THR A 136 1.72 -1.41 12.58
N ARG A 137 1.36 -1.87 11.38
CA ARG A 137 0.67 -1.01 10.41
C ARG A 137 -0.71 -0.69 10.96
N SER A 138 -0.94 0.56 11.37
CA SER A 138 -2.28 1.08 11.57
C SER A 138 -2.94 1.14 10.20
N GLU A 139 -4.19 0.65 10.06
CA GLU A 139 -4.96 0.82 8.84
C GLU A 139 -5.06 2.33 8.56
N THR A 140 -4.48 2.75 7.43
CA THR A 140 -4.53 4.14 6.98
C THR A 140 -5.95 4.51 6.55
N TYR A 141 -6.81 3.51 6.32
CA TYR A 141 -8.18 3.63 5.83
C TYR A 141 -9.17 2.91 6.73
N ASN A 142 -10.34 3.53 6.88
CA ASN A 142 -11.46 2.93 7.63
C ASN A 142 -12.49 2.23 6.70
N ASP A 143 -12.15 2.10 5.41
CA ASP A 143 -12.98 1.49 4.38
C ASP A 143 -12.85 -0.04 4.50
N PRO A 144 -13.96 -0.77 4.71
CA PRO A 144 -13.91 -2.16 5.16
C PRO A 144 -13.30 -3.13 4.14
N TYR A 145 -13.28 -2.79 2.85
CA TYR A 145 -12.81 -3.67 1.79
C TYR A 145 -11.43 -3.32 1.26
N VAL A 146 -10.74 -2.30 1.78
CA VAL A 146 -9.39 -1.92 1.32
C VAL A 146 -8.41 -3.10 1.40
N GLY A 147 -8.53 -3.94 2.43
CA GLY A 147 -7.73 -5.15 2.57
C GLY A 147 -7.91 -6.19 1.45
N LEU A 148 -9.00 -6.14 0.70
CA LEU A 148 -9.30 -7.04 -0.42
C LEU A 148 -8.81 -6.48 -1.79
N GLN A 149 -8.44 -5.20 -1.86
CA GLN A 149 -7.99 -4.56 -3.09
C GLN A 149 -6.53 -4.94 -3.43
N SER A 150 -6.37 -6.02 -4.20
CA SER A 150 -5.05 -6.51 -4.65
C SER A 150 -4.30 -5.47 -5.47
N GLY A 151 -4.98 -4.82 -6.43
CA GLY A 151 -4.40 -3.79 -7.30
C GLY A 151 -3.92 -2.56 -6.52
N PHE A 152 -4.69 -2.11 -5.53
CA PHE A 152 -4.34 -0.99 -4.67
C PHE A 152 -3.00 -1.23 -3.93
N ARG A 153 -2.82 -2.45 -3.38
CA ARG A 153 -1.57 -2.84 -2.72
C ARG A 153 -0.42 -3.02 -3.69
N GLN A 154 -0.67 -3.66 -4.84
CA GLN A 154 0.36 -3.94 -5.85
C GLN A 154 0.99 -2.67 -6.43
N LEU A 155 0.22 -1.59 -6.50
CA LEU A 155 0.66 -0.29 -6.98
C LEU A 155 1.25 0.62 -5.88
N ASP A 156 1.29 0.18 -4.64
CA ASP A 156 1.68 0.96 -3.45
C ASP A 156 0.90 2.28 -3.33
N VAL A 157 -0.43 2.21 -3.59
CA VAL A 157 -1.29 3.40 -3.61
C VAL A 157 -1.42 4.03 -2.23
N ALA A 158 -1.39 3.24 -1.15
CA ALA A 158 -1.45 3.77 0.21
C ALA A 158 -0.29 4.73 0.51
N ASP A 159 0.92 4.35 0.11
CA ASP A 159 2.12 5.17 0.28
C ASP A 159 2.09 6.38 -0.67
N ALA A 160 1.59 6.19 -1.90
CA ALA A 160 1.37 7.27 -2.87
C ALA A 160 0.42 8.35 -2.34
N HIS A 161 -0.60 7.97 -1.55
CA HIS A 161 -1.54 8.92 -0.94
C HIS A 161 -0.91 9.82 0.14
N GLY A 162 0.27 9.46 0.66
CA GLY A 162 1.09 10.34 1.49
C GLY A 162 1.66 11.54 0.71
N LEU A 163 1.77 11.42 -0.60
CA LEU A 163 2.30 12.45 -1.51
C LEU A 163 1.18 13.19 -2.24
N SER A 164 0.15 12.49 -2.71
CA SER A 164 -0.96 13.06 -3.48
C SER A 164 -2.18 12.14 -3.43
N ARG A 165 -3.39 12.73 -3.42
CA ARG A 165 -4.68 12.01 -3.56
C ARG A 165 -5.43 12.40 -4.83
N GLY A 166 -4.81 13.20 -5.71
CA GLY A 166 -5.40 13.64 -6.98
C GLY A 166 -6.27 14.89 -6.87
N GLU A 167 -6.10 15.71 -5.83
CA GLU A 167 -6.91 16.91 -5.58
C GLU A 167 -6.85 17.91 -6.76
N GLY A 168 -8.02 18.39 -7.14
CA GLY A 168 -8.15 19.41 -8.17
C GLY A 168 -8.09 18.89 -9.61
N VAL A 169 -7.66 17.65 -9.84
CA VAL A 169 -7.62 17.07 -11.19
C VAL A 169 -9.00 16.63 -11.63
N ARG A 170 -9.35 17.00 -12.87
CA ARG A 170 -10.58 16.58 -13.55
C ARG A 170 -10.29 15.39 -14.46
N VAL A 171 -10.94 14.26 -14.15
CA VAL A 171 -10.84 13.02 -14.93
C VAL A 171 -12.14 12.79 -15.67
N ALA A 172 -12.09 12.73 -16.99
CA ALA A 172 -13.23 12.29 -17.81
C ALA A 172 -13.15 10.78 -18.02
N VAL A 173 -14.23 10.09 -17.71
CA VAL A 173 -14.43 8.67 -18.00
C VAL A 173 -15.39 8.58 -19.19
N ILE A 174 -14.85 8.18 -20.36
CA ILE A 174 -15.61 7.92 -21.58
C ILE A 174 -15.90 6.44 -21.65
N ASP A 175 -17.14 6.07 -21.32
CA ASP A 175 -17.51 4.68 -21.09
C ASP A 175 -19.03 4.51 -21.29
N THR A 176 -19.63 3.51 -20.65
CA THR A 176 -21.06 3.44 -20.38
C THR A 176 -21.45 4.51 -19.35
N GLY A 177 -22.67 4.50 -18.85
CA GLY A 177 -23.05 5.37 -17.75
C GLY A 177 -22.37 4.97 -16.42
N VAL A 178 -22.59 5.78 -15.41
CA VAL A 178 -22.03 5.62 -14.05
C VAL A 178 -23.15 5.77 -13.03
N ASP A 179 -23.16 4.93 -12.00
CA ASP A 179 -24.03 5.15 -10.85
C ASP A 179 -23.54 6.34 -10.01
N VAL A 180 -23.91 7.53 -10.43
CA VAL A 180 -23.57 8.78 -9.73
C VAL A 180 -24.19 8.88 -8.33
N GLY A 181 -25.14 8.01 -8.00
CA GLY A 181 -25.75 7.88 -6.68
C GLY A 181 -25.06 6.87 -5.78
N HIS A 182 -24.04 6.19 -6.27
CA HIS A 182 -23.29 5.22 -5.45
C HIS A 182 -22.69 5.91 -4.22
N PRO A 183 -22.88 5.36 -2.98
CA PRO A 183 -22.39 6.01 -1.75
C PRO A 183 -20.89 6.31 -1.79
N ASP A 184 -20.10 5.40 -2.38
CA ASP A 184 -18.66 5.53 -2.53
C ASP A 184 -18.20 6.52 -3.62
N LEU A 185 -19.14 7.11 -4.36
CA LEU A 185 -18.89 8.17 -5.33
C LEU A 185 -19.58 9.49 -4.94
N ALA A 186 -20.05 9.61 -3.71
CA ALA A 186 -20.80 10.79 -3.27
C ALA A 186 -20.00 12.09 -3.52
N ASN A 187 -20.61 13.04 -4.23
CA ASN A 187 -20.02 14.34 -4.59
C ASN A 187 -18.74 14.28 -5.46
N LYS A 188 -18.42 13.13 -6.06
CA LYS A 188 -17.26 12.99 -6.96
C LYS A 188 -17.55 13.45 -8.38
N VAL A 189 -18.74 13.10 -8.91
CA VAL A 189 -19.11 13.41 -10.28
C VAL A 189 -19.63 14.84 -10.39
N ILE A 190 -18.86 15.70 -11.07
CA ILE A 190 -19.18 17.13 -11.24
C ILE A 190 -19.93 17.42 -12.53
N ALA A 191 -19.89 16.52 -13.51
CA ALA A 191 -20.62 16.65 -14.75
C ALA A 191 -20.95 15.28 -15.34
N THR A 192 -22.11 15.19 -15.97
CA THR A 192 -22.53 13.99 -16.74
C THR A 192 -23.01 14.42 -18.12
N ARG A 193 -22.77 13.58 -19.14
CA ARG A 193 -23.35 13.72 -20.49
C ARG A 193 -23.73 12.34 -20.99
N ASP A 194 -24.97 12.18 -21.39
CA ASP A 194 -25.41 11.03 -22.17
C ASP A 194 -25.37 11.38 -23.65
N LEU A 195 -24.48 10.76 -24.39
CA LEU A 195 -24.24 11.01 -25.82
C LEU A 195 -24.81 9.89 -26.70
N VAL A 196 -25.35 8.87 -26.08
CA VAL A 196 -26.04 7.74 -26.72
C VAL A 196 -27.55 8.02 -26.81
N GLY A 197 -28.11 8.62 -25.78
CA GLY A 197 -29.53 8.80 -25.57
C GLY A 197 -30.09 7.73 -24.63
N GLY A 198 -30.91 8.14 -23.71
CA GLY A 198 -31.51 7.26 -22.71
C GLY A 198 -32.09 8.05 -21.53
N THR A 199 -32.50 7.32 -20.50
CA THR A 199 -32.99 7.90 -19.26
C THR A 199 -31.86 8.03 -18.23
N ALA A 200 -32.02 8.94 -17.27
CA ALA A 200 -31.10 9.07 -16.15
C ALA A 200 -30.98 7.77 -15.33
N GLU A 201 -32.03 6.95 -15.32
CA GLU A 201 -32.01 5.65 -14.67
C GLU A 201 -31.14 4.64 -15.42
N GLN A 202 -31.25 4.59 -16.74
CA GLN A 202 -30.38 3.77 -17.58
C GLN A 202 -28.91 4.16 -17.42
N PHE A 203 -28.60 5.47 -17.37
CA PHE A 203 -27.26 5.96 -17.10
C PHE A 203 -26.67 5.42 -15.80
N ARG A 204 -27.49 5.34 -14.73
CA ARG A 204 -27.04 4.85 -13.40
C ARG A 204 -27.00 3.33 -13.27
N ARG A 205 -27.61 2.59 -14.17
CA ARG A 205 -27.61 1.13 -14.14
C ARG A 205 -26.43 0.52 -14.85
N ASP A 206 -25.72 1.29 -15.64
CA ASP A 206 -24.58 0.79 -16.39
C ASP A 206 -23.45 0.35 -15.46
N ARG A 207 -23.01 -0.88 -15.66
CA ARG A 207 -22.07 -1.58 -14.80
C ARG A 207 -20.63 -1.15 -15.08
N HIS A 208 -20.17 -1.32 -16.32
CA HIS A 208 -18.75 -1.17 -16.68
C HIS A 208 -18.20 0.24 -16.35
N GLY A 209 -18.88 1.32 -16.68
CA GLY A 209 -18.44 2.68 -16.30
C GLY A 209 -18.44 2.92 -14.79
N THR A 210 -19.34 2.26 -14.03
CA THR A 210 -19.35 2.31 -12.57
C THR A 210 -18.12 1.58 -12.00
N GLU A 211 -17.77 0.40 -12.53
CA GLU A 211 -16.58 -0.38 -12.16
C GLU A 211 -15.30 0.43 -12.38
N VAL A 212 -15.12 0.97 -13.58
CA VAL A 212 -13.96 1.79 -13.96
C VAL A 212 -13.82 3.01 -13.05
N THR A 213 -14.95 3.70 -12.81
CA THR A 213 -14.99 4.89 -11.96
C THR A 213 -14.64 4.60 -10.51
N GLY A 214 -15.06 3.43 -10.00
CA GLY A 214 -14.74 2.96 -8.65
C GLY A 214 -13.25 2.78 -8.42
N VAL A 215 -12.55 2.11 -9.35
CA VAL A 215 -11.09 1.95 -9.28
C VAL A 215 -10.38 3.31 -9.30
N ILE A 216 -10.84 4.25 -10.13
CA ILE A 216 -10.21 5.57 -10.23
C ILE A 216 -10.41 6.38 -8.95
N ALA A 217 -11.65 6.45 -8.41
CA ALA A 217 -12.02 7.57 -7.55
C ALA A 217 -12.96 7.25 -6.38
N ALA A 218 -13.18 5.99 -6.02
CA ALA A 218 -13.93 5.67 -4.81
C ALA A 218 -13.42 6.46 -3.61
N LEU A 219 -14.34 6.91 -2.75
CA LEU A 219 -14.02 7.75 -1.61
C LEU A 219 -13.14 7.00 -0.61
N ALA A 220 -12.18 7.70 -0.04
CA ALA A 220 -11.35 7.18 1.05
C ALA A 220 -11.85 7.67 2.41
N ASN A 221 -11.81 6.83 3.41
CA ASN A 221 -12.14 7.14 4.81
C ASN A 221 -13.60 7.60 5.00
N ASN A 222 -14.53 6.93 4.32
CA ASN A 222 -15.96 7.18 4.45
C ASN A 222 -16.70 6.05 5.19
N HIS A 223 -15.97 5.07 5.75
CA HIS A 223 -16.49 3.86 6.42
C HIS A 223 -17.28 2.92 5.47
N LEU A 224 -17.10 3.04 4.16
CA LEU A 224 -17.78 2.24 3.14
C LEU A 224 -16.75 1.63 2.18
N GLY A 225 -17.05 0.48 1.66
CA GLY A 225 -16.50 -0.18 0.49
C GLY A 225 -14.99 -0.14 0.32
N ILE A 226 -14.54 0.55 -0.71
CA ILE A 226 -13.19 0.53 -1.25
C ILE A 226 -12.57 1.93 -1.31
N VAL A 227 -11.27 1.98 -1.59
CA VAL A 227 -10.53 3.24 -1.83
C VAL A 227 -10.11 3.31 -3.29
N GLY A 228 -10.44 4.38 -3.99
CA GLY A 228 -9.96 4.64 -5.34
C GLY A 228 -8.49 5.01 -5.38
N VAL A 229 -7.84 4.83 -6.53
CA VAL A 229 -6.43 5.21 -6.71
C VAL A 229 -6.22 6.72 -6.53
N ALA A 230 -7.18 7.53 -6.96
CA ALA A 230 -7.13 8.98 -6.83
C ALA A 230 -8.43 9.53 -6.20
N PRO A 231 -8.64 9.32 -4.90
CA PRO A 231 -9.89 9.68 -4.24
C PRO A 231 -10.15 11.20 -4.18
N GLY A 232 -9.16 12.04 -4.48
CA GLY A 232 -9.26 13.50 -4.51
C GLY A 232 -9.77 14.09 -5.83
N VAL A 233 -9.84 13.31 -6.91
CA VAL A 233 -10.23 13.82 -8.24
C VAL A 233 -11.69 14.28 -8.32
N LYS A 234 -11.97 15.06 -9.36
CA LYS A 234 -13.32 15.42 -9.82
C LYS A 234 -13.62 14.65 -11.10
N LEU A 235 -14.71 13.92 -11.12
CA LEU A 235 -15.09 13.04 -12.21
C LEU A 235 -16.05 13.74 -13.19
N ILE A 236 -15.88 13.45 -14.47
CA ILE A 236 -16.76 13.81 -15.56
C ILE A 236 -17.19 12.50 -16.23
N ALA A 237 -18.43 12.08 -16.07
CA ALA A 237 -18.94 10.83 -16.63
C ALA A 237 -19.61 11.10 -18.00
N LEU A 238 -19.02 10.52 -19.05
CA LEU A 238 -19.43 10.71 -20.44
C LEU A 238 -19.88 9.36 -21.03
N LYS A 239 -21.19 9.14 -21.08
CA LYS A 239 -21.74 7.93 -21.68
C LYS A 239 -21.66 8.01 -23.20
N ALA A 240 -20.71 7.29 -23.77
CA ALA A 240 -20.51 7.11 -25.21
C ALA A 240 -20.82 5.68 -25.66
N CYS A 241 -20.90 4.75 -24.75
CA CYS A 241 -21.14 3.34 -24.98
C CYS A 241 -22.46 2.91 -24.35
N TRP A 242 -23.03 1.82 -24.85
CA TRP A 242 -24.24 1.22 -24.30
C TRP A 242 -23.98 -0.26 -24.00
N GLN A 243 -24.53 -0.70 -22.90
CA GLN A 243 -24.52 -2.09 -22.48
C GLN A 243 -25.41 -2.94 -23.39
N LEU A 244 -24.97 -4.14 -23.76
CA LEU A 244 -25.75 -4.98 -24.66
C LEU A 244 -26.90 -5.72 -23.94
N THR A 245 -26.66 -6.08 -22.67
CA THR A 245 -27.66 -6.70 -21.78
C THR A 245 -27.40 -6.21 -20.37
N ASP A 246 -28.42 -6.18 -19.52
CA ASP A 246 -28.33 -5.64 -18.16
C ASP A 246 -27.33 -6.37 -17.24
N ASP A 247 -26.97 -7.62 -17.56
CA ASP A 247 -26.17 -8.48 -16.69
C ASP A 247 -24.73 -8.71 -17.20
N THR A 248 -24.30 -8.03 -18.27
CA THR A 248 -22.95 -8.22 -18.84
C THR A 248 -22.12 -6.96 -18.83
N ASP A 249 -20.80 -7.13 -18.63
CA ASP A 249 -19.82 -6.05 -18.76
C ASP A 249 -19.55 -5.69 -20.24
N THR A 250 -20.20 -6.40 -21.18
CA THR A 250 -20.01 -6.18 -22.60
C THR A 250 -20.78 -4.94 -23.06
N ALA A 251 -20.04 -3.95 -23.54
CA ALA A 251 -20.59 -2.72 -24.07
C ALA A 251 -20.13 -2.46 -25.50
N ARG A 252 -20.86 -1.64 -26.22
CA ARG A 252 -20.51 -1.15 -27.56
C ARG A 252 -20.53 0.37 -27.61
N CYS A 253 -19.65 0.91 -28.43
CA CYS A 253 -19.58 2.32 -28.77
C CYS A 253 -19.51 2.44 -30.29
N ASN A 254 -19.68 3.62 -30.83
CA ASN A 254 -19.39 3.90 -32.23
C ASN A 254 -18.62 5.21 -32.37
N SER A 255 -18.05 5.46 -33.55
CA SER A 255 -17.24 6.65 -33.83
C SER A 255 -17.98 7.95 -33.53
N PHE A 256 -19.29 7.99 -33.79
CA PHE A 256 -20.09 9.20 -33.59
C PHE A 256 -20.27 9.57 -32.11
N THR A 257 -20.63 8.59 -31.27
CA THR A 257 -20.80 8.81 -29.83
C THR A 257 -19.47 9.09 -29.14
N LEU A 258 -18.40 8.39 -29.55
CA LEU A 258 -17.04 8.61 -29.06
C LEU A 258 -16.51 10.01 -29.46
N ALA A 259 -16.69 10.44 -30.71
CA ALA A 259 -16.29 11.79 -31.14
C ALA A 259 -16.95 12.88 -30.31
N LYS A 260 -18.26 12.74 -30.05
CA LYS A 260 -19.00 13.67 -29.17
C LYS A 260 -18.44 13.65 -27.75
N ALA A 261 -18.08 12.48 -27.21
CA ALA A 261 -17.56 12.34 -25.85
C ALA A 261 -16.15 12.95 -25.71
N ILE A 262 -15.26 12.68 -26.67
CA ILE A 262 -13.90 13.27 -26.67
C ILE A 262 -14.00 14.80 -26.77
N SER A 263 -14.84 15.32 -27.67
CA SER A 263 -15.10 16.77 -27.77
C SER A 263 -15.62 17.34 -26.44
N ALA A 264 -16.58 16.66 -25.80
CA ALA A 264 -17.11 17.09 -24.51
C ALA A 264 -16.06 17.06 -23.39
N ALA A 265 -15.18 16.05 -23.36
CA ALA A 265 -14.08 15.99 -22.40
C ALA A 265 -13.10 17.18 -22.54
N ILE A 266 -12.81 17.57 -23.79
CA ILE A 266 -11.98 18.75 -24.10
C ILE A 266 -12.67 20.03 -23.65
N ASP A 267 -13.95 20.22 -23.99
CA ASP A 267 -14.73 21.41 -23.64
C ASP A 267 -14.93 21.58 -22.12
N LEU A 268 -15.07 20.46 -21.39
CA LEU A 268 -15.15 20.42 -19.94
C LEU A 268 -13.80 20.57 -19.25
N LYS A 269 -12.72 20.77 -20.03
CA LYS A 269 -11.35 21.01 -19.57
C LYS A 269 -10.87 19.88 -18.66
N SER A 270 -11.08 18.63 -19.06
CA SER A 270 -10.51 17.46 -18.42
C SER A 270 -8.98 17.52 -18.52
N GLN A 271 -8.30 17.06 -17.50
CA GLN A 271 -6.82 16.94 -17.49
C GLN A 271 -6.40 15.53 -17.85
N VAL A 272 -7.23 14.54 -17.48
CA VAL A 272 -7.05 13.14 -17.86
C VAL A 272 -8.33 12.63 -18.50
N VAL A 273 -8.18 11.82 -19.54
CA VAL A 273 -9.30 11.13 -20.20
C VAL A 273 -9.02 9.62 -20.16
N ASN A 274 -9.93 8.88 -19.54
CA ASN A 274 -9.94 7.42 -19.50
C ASN A 274 -10.74 6.85 -20.67
N LEU A 275 -10.09 5.98 -21.48
CA LEU A 275 -10.68 5.27 -22.61
C LEU A 275 -10.55 3.75 -22.36
N SER A 276 -11.38 3.20 -21.48
CA SER A 276 -11.42 1.76 -21.16
C SER A 276 -12.11 0.96 -22.28
N LEU A 277 -11.71 1.19 -23.52
CA LEU A 277 -12.30 0.63 -24.72
C LEU A 277 -11.24 0.40 -25.80
N GLY A 278 -11.55 -0.43 -26.81
CA GLY A 278 -10.73 -0.64 -27.97
C GLY A 278 -11.54 -0.93 -29.22
N GLY A 279 -11.01 -0.57 -30.37
CA GLY A 279 -11.69 -0.76 -31.66
C GLY A 279 -10.73 -0.61 -32.84
N PRO A 280 -11.26 -0.67 -34.08
CA PRO A 280 -10.47 -0.43 -35.27
C PRO A 280 -9.88 0.98 -35.28
N SER A 281 -8.84 1.20 -36.08
CA SER A 281 -8.29 2.54 -36.30
C SER A 281 -9.38 3.47 -36.86
N ASP A 282 -9.48 4.66 -36.27
CA ASP A 282 -10.49 5.66 -36.60
C ASP A 282 -9.83 7.03 -36.75
N PRO A 283 -9.69 7.57 -37.97
CA PRO A 283 -9.01 8.85 -38.21
C PRO A 283 -9.68 10.06 -37.56
N LEU A 284 -11.02 10.05 -37.43
CA LEU A 284 -11.75 11.15 -36.77
C LEU A 284 -11.43 11.17 -35.28
N LEU A 285 -11.48 10.00 -34.63
CA LEU A 285 -11.19 9.91 -33.21
C LEU A 285 -9.73 10.22 -32.92
N ALA A 286 -8.80 9.75 -33.79
CA ALA A 286 -7.37 10.08 -33.66
C ALA A 286 -7.13 11.60 -33.69
N GLN A 287 -7.71 12.34 -34.66
CA GLN A 287 -7.58 13.79 -34.76
C GLN A 287 -8.11 14.52 -33.51
N LEU A 288 -9.23 14.05 -32.94
CA LEU A 288 -9.79 14.62 -31.71
C LEU A 288 -8.90 14.38 -30.50
N VAL A 289 -8.33 13.17 -30.37
CA VAL A 289 -7.39 12.82 -29.29
C VAL A 289 -6.11 13.65 -29.42
N GLU A 290 -5.52 13.73 -30.63
CA GLU A 290 -4.35 14.56 -30.90
C GLU A 290 -4.60 16.02 -30.54
N THR A 291 -5.78 16.56 -30.91
CA THR A 291 -6.19 17.93 -30.51
C THR A 291 -6.25 18.10 -29.01
N GLY A 292 -6.74 17.10 -28.28
CA GLY A 292 -6.76 17.09 -26.82
C GLY A 292 -5.35 17.07 -26.21
N ILE A 293 -4.48 16.22 -26.76
CA ILE A 293 -3.06 16.12 -26.34
C ILE A 293 -2.34 17.46 -26.54
N GLN A 294 -2.54 18.10 -27.68
CA GLN A 294 -1.98 19.43 -27.96
C GLN A 294 -2.46 20.52 -26.99
N ARG A 295 -3.59 20.30 -26.31
CA ARG A 295 -4.12 21.15 -25.25
C ARG A 295 -3.69 20.72 -23.84
N GLY A 296 -2.78 19.76 -23.73
CA GLY A 296 -2.22 19.27 -22.47
C GLY A 296 -3.07 18.23 -21.76
N ILE A 297 -4.02 17.60 -22.46
CA ILE A 297 -4.83 16.52 -21.87
C ILE A 297 -4.08 15.19 -22.01
N VAL A 298 -3.98 14.40 -20.93
CA VAL A 298 -3.41 13.07 -20.95
C VAL A 298 -4.52 12.05 -21.22
N PHE A 299 -4.36 11.28 -22.30
CA PHE A 299 -5.26 10.18 -22.64
C PHE A 299 -4.66 8.86 -22.22
N VAL A 300 -5.42 8.07 -21.47
CA VAL A 300 -5.07 6.71 -21.04
C VAL A 300 -6.04 5.74 -21.69
N GLY A 301 -5.54 4.77 -22.45
CA GLY A 301 -6.39 3.91 -23.26
C GLY A 301 -6.03 2.43 -23.18
N ALA A 302 -7.03 1.56 -23.37
CA ALA A 302 -6.82 0.13 -23.38
C ALA A 302 -6.02 -0.29 -24.63
N ALA A 303 -5.03 -1.18 -24.43
CA ALA A 303 -4.32 -1.82 -25.50
C ALA A 303 -4.90 -3.22 -25.74
N SER A 304 -5.18 -3.57 -27.00
CA SER A 304 -5.53 -4.94 -27.40
C SER A 304 -4.27 -5.81 -27.44
N GLY A 305 -4.39 -7.09 -27.07
CA GLY A 305 -3.23 -8.00 -26.90
C GLY A 305 -2.32 -8.12 -28.13
N THR A 306 -2.86 -8.20 -29.34
CA THR A 306 -2.08 -8.52 -30.55
C THR A 306 -2.41 -7.66 -31.77
N GLY A 307 -3.29 -6.66 -31.64
CA GLY A 307 -3.75 -5.86 -32.78
C GLY A 307 -3.29 -4.41 -32.72
N SER A 308 -3.42 -3.74 -33.87
CA SER A 308 -3.42 -2.29 -33.98
C SER A 308 -4.84 -1.76 -33.85
N GLY A 309 -5.03 -0.50 -33.47
CA GLY A 309 -6.34 0.13 -33.41
C GLY A 309 -6.43 1.30 -32.44
N PHE A 310 -7.60 1.88 -32.38
CA PHE A 310 -7.91 2.97 -31.46
C PHE A 310 -8.19 2.41 -30.07
N PRO A 311 -7.71 3.06 -28.96
CA PRO A 311 -6.94 4.31 -28.93
C PRO A 311 -5.41 4.10 -28.91
N GLN A 312 -4.94 2.85 -28.79
CA GLN A 312 -3.53 2.52 -28.52
C GLN A 312 -2.54 3.01 -29.58
N ASP A 313 -2.97 3.13 -30.86
CA ASP A 313 -2.10 3.54 -31.96
C ASP A 313 -2.07 5.07 -32.18
N VAL A 314 -2.83 5.83 -31.40
CA VAL A 314 -2.81 7.28 -31.48
C VAL A 314 -1.57 7.80 -30.73
N PRO A 315 -0.66 8.53 -31.41
CA PRO A 315 0.55 9.02 -30.77
C PRO A 315 0.27 9.88 -29.54
N GLY A 316 0.96 9.60 -28.44
CA GLY A 316 0.82 10.31 -27.17
C GLY A 316 -0.29 9.78 -26.25
N VAL A 317 -1.03 8.76 -26.65
CA VAL A 317 -1.91 8.01 -25.76
C VAL A 317 -1.07 7.06 -24.91
N LEU A 318 -1.32 7.03 -23.61
CA LEU A 318 -0.75 6.05 -22.68
C LEU A 318 -1.51 4.72 -22.88
N ALA A 319 -0.93 3.83 -23.67
CA ALA A 319 -1.51 2.52 -23.96
C ALA A 319 -1.27 1.56 -22.79
N VAL A 320 -2.34 0.94 -22.27
CA VAL A 320 -2.30 0.10 -21.06
C VAL A 320 -2.85 -1.30 -21.34
N THR A 321 -2.16 -2.29 -20.80
CA THR A 321 -2.61 -3.69 -20.77
C THR A 321 -2.62 -4.23 -19.35
N ALA A 322 -3.41 -5.28 -19.09
CA ALA A 322 -3.39 -5.95 -17.79
C ALA A 322 -2.04 -6.68 -17.60
N SER A 323 -1.43 -6.52 -16.43
CA SER A 323 -0.13 -7.10 -16.08
C SER A 323 -0.12 -8.63 -16.20
N GLU A 324 -1.28 -9.26 -15.98
CA GLU A 324 -1.47 -10.70 -16.00
C GLU A 324 -1.64 -11.28 -17.41
N SER A 325 -1.66 -10.43 -18.44
CA SER A 325 -1.85 -10.89 -19.83
C SER A 325 -0.62 -11.55 -20.44
N GLY A 326 0.55 -11.42 -19.81
CA GLY A 326 1.81 -12.00 -20.28
C GLY A 326 2.34 -11.43 -21.60
N ALA A 327 1.67 -10.44 -22.18
CA ALA A 327 2.05 -9.79 -23.42
C ALA A 327 3.07 -8.67 -23.14
N SER A 328 4.36 -8.98 -23.21
CA SER A 328 5.40 -7.95 -23.26
C SER A 328 5.39 -7.35 -24.67
N THR A 329 4.91 -6.12 -24.78
CA THR A 329 4.96 -5.33 -26.01
C THR A 329 5.64 -4.02 -25.71
N GLU A 330 6.55 -3.61 -26.58
CA GLU A 330 7.23 -2.33 -26.47
C GLU A 330 6.21 -1.17 -26.40
N HIS A 331 6.48 -0.17 -25.58
CA HIS A 331 5.69 1.05 -25.43
C HIS A 331 4.28 0.88 -24.81
N ARG A 332 4.07 -0.14 -23.96
CA ARG A 332 2.85 -0.28 -23.18
C ARG A 332 3.12 -0.26 -21.69
N LEU A 333 2.23 0.39 -20.96
CA LEU A 333 2.19 0.34 -19.51
C LEU A 333 1.39 -0.89 -19.05
N HIS A 334 1.80 -1.46 -17.94
CA HIS A 334 1.15 -2.62 -17.35
C HIS A 334 0.63 -2.26 -15.96
N ALA A 335 -0.62 -2.64 -15.67
CA ALA A 335 -1.25 -2.43 -14.37
C ALA A 335 -2.19 -3.60 -14.01
N PRO A 336 -2.56 -3.77 -12.74
CA PRO A 336 -3.47 -4.83 -12.31
C PRO A 336 -4.81 -4.75 -13.04
N GLY A 337 -5.25 -5.88 -13.60
CA GLY A 337 -6.51 -5.97 -14.33
C GLY A 337 -7.30 -7.25 -14.06
N ARG A 338 -6.85 -8.11 -13.11
CA ARG A 338 -7.49 -9.37 -12.79
C ARG A 338 -7.96 -9.42 -11.35
N GLU A 339 -9.21 -9.88 -11.15
CA GLU A 339 -9.82 -10.00 -9.82
C GLU A 339 -9.72 -8.68 -9.03
N ILE A 340 -10.10 -7.58 -9.68
CA ILE A 340 -10.09 -6.24 -9.09
C ILE A 340 -11.43 -5.98 -8.41
N LEU A 341 -11.40 -5.76 -7.10
CA LEU A 341 -12.58 -5.35 -6.36
C LEU A 341 -12.94 -3.92 -6.72
N THR A 342 -14.19 -3.70 -7.12
CA THR A 342 -14.68 -2.41 -7.58
C THR A 342 -16.17 -2.20 -7.28
N LEU A 343 -16.70 -1.05 -7.71
CA LEU A 343 -18.10 -0.67 -7.49
C LEU A 343 -19.03 -1.31 -8.52
N LEU A 344 -20.20 -1.69 -8.06
CA LEU A 344 -21.34 -2.03 -8.91
C LEU A 344 -22.49 -1.06 -8.67
N PRO A 345 -23.39 -0.88 -9.66
CA PRO A 345 -24.57 -0.06 -9.47
C PRO A 345 -25.40 -0.44 -8.25
N LYS A 346 -26.14 0.52 -7.70
CA LYS A 346 -27.00 0.38 -6.51
C LYS A 346 -26.28 0.13 -5.20
N GLY A 347 -25.05 0.63 -5.07
CA GLY A 347 -24.28 0.55 -3.82
C GLY A 347 -23.64 -0.79 -3.57
N HIS A 348 -23.50 -1.65 -4.59
CA HIS A 348 -22.87 -2.95 -4.48
C HIS A 348 -21.38 -2.91 -4.84
N TYR A 349 -20.69 -4.01 -4.55
CA TYR A 349 -19.26 -4.23 -4.83
C TYR A 349 -19.07 -5.66 -5.33
N ASP A 350 -18.16 -5.86 -6.28
CA ASP A 350 -17.79 -7.20 -6.76
C ASP A 350 -16.41 -7.17 -7.40
N PHE A 351 -15.88 -8.34 -7.69
CA PHE A 351 -14.65 -8.51 -8.42
C PHE A 351 -14.92 -8.52 -9.93
N ALA A 352 -14.15 -7.75 -10.66
CA ALA A 352 -14.17 -7.72 -12.12
C ALA A 352 -12.76 -7.94 -12.68
N SER A 353 -12.68 -8.32 -13.97
CA SER A 353 -11.40 -8.55 -14.64
C SER A 353 -11.45 -7.98 -16.05
N GLY A 354 -10.39 -7.28 -16.45
CA GLY A 354 -10.27 -6.72 -17.80
C GLY A 354 -9.16 -5.67 -17.86
N SER A 355 -8.66 -5.43 -19.08
CA SER A 355 -7.72 -4.34 -19.36
C SER A 355 -8.33 -2.96 -19.02
N SER A 356 -9.65 -2.84 -19.03
CA SER A 356 -10.37 -1.63 -18.61
C SER A 356 -10.05 -1.20 -17.18
N LEU A 357 -9.87 -2.18 -16.26
CA LEU A 357 -9.50 -1.90 -14.87
C LEU A 357 -8.02 -1.56 -14.73
N ALA A 358 -7.15 -2.14 -15.57
CA ALA A 358 -5.76 -1.72 -15.67
C ALA A 358 -5.65 -0.26 -16.14
N VAL A 359 -6.43 0.14 -17.15
CA VAL A 359 -6.53 1.54 -17.59
C VAL A 359 -6.99 2.45 -16.46
N ALA A 360 -7.98 2.01 -15.68
CA ALA A 360 -8.46 2.77 -14.52
C ALA A 360 -7.36 2.99 -13.46
N HIS A 361 -6.56 1.97 -13.15
CA HIS A 361 -5.41 2.09 -12.26
C HIS A 361 -4.37 3.11 -12.76
N VAL A 362 -4.01 3.04 -14.05
CA VAL A 362 -3.08 4.00 -14.65
C VAL A 362 -3.69 5.41 -14.67
N THR A 363 -4.97 5.55 -15.01
CA THR A 363 -5.69 6.83 -15.00
C THR A 363 -5.66 7.49 -13.62
N GLY A 364 -5.93 6.71 -12.57
CA GLY A 364 -5.83 7.19 -11.19
C GLY A 364 -4.40 7.62 -10.85
N THR A 365 -3.39 6.81 -11.20
CA THR A 365 -1.97 7.14 -10.95
C THR A 365 -1.55 8.41 -11.68
N VAL A 366 -1.94 8.59 -12.95
CA VAL A 366 -1.73 9.82 -13.72
C VAL A 366 -2.36 11.02 -13.03
N ALA A 367 -3.55 10.85 -12.48
CA ALA A 367 -4.22 11.93 -11.75
C ALA A 367 -3.47 12.29 -10.45
N LEU A 368 -2.91 11.32 -9.73
CA LEU A 368 -2.03 11.58 -8.58
C LEU A 368 -0.81 12.40 -9.00
N MET A 369 -0.15 12.00 -10.11
CA MET A 369 1.04 12.68 -10.63
C MET A 369 0.75 14.12 -11.04
N LEU A 370 -0.36 14.37 -11.75
CA LEU A 370 -0.76 15.72 -12.17
C LEU A 370 -1.19 16.61 -11.02
N ALA A 371 -1.78 16.07 -9.96
CA ALA A 371 -2.08 16.84 -8.75
C ALA A 371 -0.81 17.24 -8.02
N HIS A 372 0.19 16.35 -7.99
CA HIS A 372 1.49 16.60 -7.37
C HIS A 372 2.34 17.57 -8.21
N HIS A 373 2.37 17.40 -9.53
CA HIS A 373 3.12 18.24 -10.46
C HIS A 373 2.32 18.55 -11.74
N PRO A 374 1.55 19.65 -11.76
CA PRO A 374 0.61 19.96 -12.85
C PRO A 374 1.24 20.23 -14.22
N ALA A 375 2.56 20.42 -14.30
CA ALA A 375 3.27 20.70 -15.54
C ALA A 375 3.75 19.46 -16.30
N LEU A 376 3.49 18.25 -15.79
CA LEU A 376 3.85 17.01 -16.47
C LEU A 376 3.03 16.82 -17.75
N ASP A 377 3.70 16.48 -18.84
CA ASP A 377 3.05 16.04 -20.08
C ASP A 377 3.00 14.48 -20.17
N ALA A 378 2.29 13.99 -21.18
CA ALA A 378 2.10 12.54 -21.36
C ALA A 378 3.42 11.79 -21.57
N ALA A 379 4.42 12.39 -22.23
CA ALA A 379 5.71 11.73 -22.48
C ALA A 379 6.53 11.58 -21.20
N HIS A 380 6.59 12.63 -20.38
CA HIS A 380 7.24 12.56 -19.06
C HIS A 380 6.54 11.59 -18.11
N ILE A 381 5.21 11.58 -18.11
CA ILE A 381 4.41 10.64 -17.31
C ILE A 381 4.71 9.19 -17.75
N TYR A 382 4.72 8.93 -19.06
CA TYR A 382 5.07 7.60 -19.59
C TYR A 382 6.47 7.16 -19.12
N ASP A 383 7.48 8.01 -19.29
CA ASP A 383 8.86 7.71 -18.88
C ASP A 383 8.98 7.42 -17.38
N LEU A 384 8.27 8.19 -16.54
CA LEU A 384 8.24 7.97 -15.10
C LEU A 384 7.59 6.62 -14.76
N LEU A 385 6.42 6.33 -15.31
CA LEU A 385 5.69 5.09 -15.04
C LEU A 385 6.44 3.85 -15.54
N ASP A 386 7.02 3.91 -16.75
CA ASP A 386 7.75 2.79 -17.33
C ASP A 386 9.01 2.46 -16.53
N ARG A 387 9.86 3.44 -16.27
CA ARG A 387 11.13 3.22 -15.56
C ARG A 387 10.97 2.84 -14.09
N THR A 388 9.87 3.24 -13.42
CA THR A 388 9.59 2.89 -12.02
C THR A 388 8.72 1.64 -11.88
N SER A 389 8.32 1.02 -13.01
CA SER A 389 7.60 -0.25 -13.00
C SER A 389 8.39 -1.34 -12.32
N ALA A 390 7.73 -2.11 -11.47
CA ALA A 390 8.32 -3.21 -10.71
C ALA A 390 7.89 -4.59 -11.27
N PRO A 391 8.74 -5.64 -11.17
CA PRO A 391 8.35 -6.99 -11.53
C PRO A 391 7.28 -7.49 -10.55
N LEU A 392 6.25 -8.20 -11.08
CA LEU A 392 5.19 -8.80 -10.26
C LEU A 392 5.66 -10.00 -9.45
N VAL A 393 6.65 -10.70 -9.97
CA VAL A 393 7.28 -11.87 -9.34
C VAL A 393 8.78 -11.61 -9.29
N ALA A 394 9.37 -11.83 -8.13
CA ALA A 394 10.82 -11.70 -7.99
C ALA A 394 11.54 -12.56 -9.03
N ASN A 395 12.43 -11.95 -9.81
CA ASN A 395 13.19 -12.56 -10.92
C ASN A 395 12.41 -12.85 -12.22
N ASP A 396 11.15 -12.39 -12.36
CA ASP A 396 10.43 -12.41 -13.63
C ASP A 396 10.37 -11.01 -14.25
N SER A 397 11.26 -10.71 -15.18
CA SER A 397 11.28 -9.41 -15.87
C SER A 397 10.17 -9.28 -16.93
N ALA A 398 9.46 -10.35 -17.24
CA ALA A 398 8.40 -10.34 -18.25
C ALA A 398 7.06 -9.82 -17.71
N SER A 399 6.82 -9.97 -16.41
CA SER A 399 5.58 -9.51 -15.74
C SER A 399 5.89 -8.28 -14.89
N ARG A 400 5.69 -7.10 -15.46
CA ARG A 400 5.90 -5.81 -14.75
C ARG A 400 4.58 -5.12 -14.50
N SER A 401 4.54 -4.25 -13.52
CA SER A 401 3.42 -3.34 -13.23
C SER A 401 3.94 -1.98 -12.85
N ILE A 402 3.21 -0.92 -13.19
CA ILE A 402 3.52 0.41 -12.67
C ILE A 402 3.53 0.39 -11.14
N ASN A 403 4.24 1.35 -10.54
CA ASN A 403 4.22 1.60 -9.11
C ASN A 403 3.90 3.09 -8.87
N ALA A 404 2.75 3.36 -8.24
CA ALA A 404 2.26 4.72 -8.07
C ALA A 404 3.15 5.55 -7.12
N CYS A 405 3.59 4.95 -6.01
CA CYS A 405 4.47 5.62 -5.06
C CYS A 405 5.83 5.92 -5.66
N ALA A 406 6.48 4.95 -6.30
CA ALA A 406 7.78 5.13 -6.93
C ALA A 406 7.74 6.17 -8.06
N ALA A 407 6.66 6.21 -8.84
CA ALA A 407 6.49 7.21 -9.89
C ALA A 407 6.40 8.63 -9.31
N LEU A 408 5.58 8.84 -8.28
CA LEU A 408 5.45 10.13 -7.60
C LEU A 408 6.77 10.58 -6.95
N ALA A 409 7.42 9.71 -6.20
CA ALA A 409 8.69 10.02 -5.55
C ALA A 409 9.82 10.34 -6.55
N SER A 410 9.71 9.85 -7.79
CA SER A 410 10.70 10.11 -8.85
C SER A 410 10.49 11.43 -9.60
N ILE A 411 9.38 12.16 -9.37
CA ILE A 411 9.10 13.45 -10.03
C ILE A 411 10.11 14.52 -9.63
N GLU A 412 10.50 14.57 -8.36
CA GLU A 412 11.36 15.61 -7.79
C GLU A 412 12.86 15.33 -7.91
N GLN A 413 13.27 14.14 -8.36
CA GLN A 413 14.68 13.75 -8.37
C GLN A 413 15.34 14.00 -9.73
N PRO A 414 16.40 14.82 -9.80
CA PRO A 414 17.27 14.86 -10.96
C PRO A 414 17.99 13.49 -11.10
N ARG A 415 18.18 13.03 -12.33
CA ARG A 415 18.73 11.71 -12.73
C ARG A 415 20.04 11.25 -12.05
N SER A 416 20.63 12.04 -11.15
CA SER A 416 21.96 11.81 -10.57
C SER A 416 22.03 11.43 -9.09
N ASN A 417 20.92 11.40 -8.33
CA ASN A 417 20.95 11.15 -6.89
C ASN A 417 19.89 10.13 -6.43
N ARG A 418 20.26 8.85 -6.46
CA ARG A 418 19.46 7.73 -5.95
C ARG A 418 19.89 7.38 -4.54
N THR A 419 19.55 8.11 -3.50
CA THR A 419 19.90 7.67 -2.14
C THR A 419 18.90 7.94 -1.03
N ALA A 420 17.85 8.74 -1.25
CA ALA A 420 16.91 9.10 -0.17
C ALA A 420 15.44 8.74 -0.41
N SER A 421 15.03 8.39 -1.65
CA SER A 421 13.65 8.00 -1.96
C SER A 421 13.42 6.49 -2.00
N ASP A 422 14.48 5.69 -1.98
CA ASP A 422 14.39 4.23 -2.02
C ASP A 422 13.74 3.64 -0.75
N ASP A 423 13.77 4.38 0.37
CA ASP A 423 13.20 3.91 1.65
C ASP A 423 11.69 4.12 1.78
N MET A 424 11.09 5.10 1.07
CA MET A 424 9.66 5.44 1.24
C MET A 424 8.73 4.58 0.37
N CYS A 425 9.20 4.14 -0.80
CA CYS A 425 8.41 3.40 -1.79
C CYS A 425 9.06 2.06 -2.17
N SER A 426 9.84 1.44 -1.27
CA SER A 426 10.56 0.20 -1.56
C SER A 426 9.61 -1.00 -1.57
N PRO A 427 9.61 -1.85 -2.62
CA PRO A 427 8.81 -3.08 -2.67
C PRO A 427 9.28 -4.16 -1.69
N ALA A 428 10.17 -3.84 -0.75
CA ALA A 428 10.93 -4.80 0.06
C ALA A 428 10.20 -5.38 1.27
N SER A 429 8.88 -5.31 1.40
CA SER A 429 8.24 -5.83 2.63
C SER A 429 6.90 -6.55 2.50
N HIS A 430 6.56 -7.09 1.34
CA HIS A 430 5.38 -7.95 1.27
C HIS A 430 5.82 -9.43 1.22
N PRO A 431 5.73 -10.20 2.33
CA PRO A 431 5.84 -11.65 2.25
C PRO A 431 4.65 -12.15 1.44
N GLN A 432 4.93 -12.72 0.27
CA GLN A 432 3.96 -13.48 -0.49
C GLN A 432 3.46 -14.62 0.42
N THR A 433 2.20 -14.55 0.84
CA THR A 433 1.52 -15.70 1.41
C THR A 433 1.45 -16.77 0.33
N ALA A 434 2.31 -17.78 0.45
CA ALA A 434 2.26 -18.98 -0.38
C ALA A 434 0.83 -19.54 -0.34
N ARG A 435 0.20 -19.66 -1.50
CA ARG A 435 -1.08 -20.34 -1.68
C ARG A 435 -0.95 -21.76 -1.13
N ALA A 436 -1.68 -22.05 -0.06
CA ALA A 436 -1.97 -23.44 0.29
C ALA A 436 -2.87 -24.02 -0.80
N THR A 437 -2.35 -24.94 -1.60
CA THR A 437 -3.12 -25.79 -2.50
C THR A 437 -4.10 -26.61 -1.66
N PRO A 438 -5.41 -26.62 -1.94
CA PRO A 438 -6.30 -27.52 -1.26
C PRO A 438 -6.05 -28.93 -1.81
N GLU A 439 -5.49 -29.83 -0.98
CA GLU A 439 -5.47 -31.25 -1.23
C GLU A 439 -6.92 -31.74 -1.35
N ARG A 440 -7.29 -32.22 -2.53
CA ARG A 440 -8.50 -33.02 -2.73
C ARG A 440 -8.30 -34.33 -1.99
N ARG A 441 -9.02 -34.53 -0.91
CA ARG A 441 -9.28 -35.88 -0.39
C ARG A 441 -10.60 -36.37 -0.98
N TYR A 442 -10.52 -37.55 -1.61
CA TYR A 442 -11.64 -38.38 -2.06
C TYR A 442 -12.46 -38.87 -0.86
#